data_8965ea567980b66d2725d3079a29bb78
#
_entry.id   8965ea567980b66d2725d3079a29bb78
#
_cell.length_a   1.000
_cell.length_b   1.000
_cell.length_c   1.000
_cell.angle_alpha   90.00
_cell.angle_beta   90.00
_cell.angle_gamma   90.00
#
_symmetry.space_group_name_H-M   'P 1'
#
loop_
_entity.id
_entity.type
_entity.pdbx_description
1 polymer ?
#
loop_
_entity_poly.entity_id
_entity_poly.type
_entity_poly.pdbx_seq_one_letter_code
_entity_poly.pdbx_strand_id
1 'polypeptide(L)'
;MLASRRTLLKAIAAATVSGAATGLAFKPANSATVGPLQRRISTTGEEVPVVGLGSWITFNVGNDPVLLDECAAVIAAFFEDGGRMIDSSPMYGSSQSTIGYGLRKLGYPQQLFSADKVWTSLPSAGPQQMEDTRSKWGVQKLDLMQVHNLLAWEEHLDMLKARKAAGEIKYVGVTTSHGRRHNALEQIMKSQDIDFVQITYNIIDREAEARLLPLARERSIGVIVNRPYQRGDLISRFSGEALPRWAGEIGASSWAQFLLKFIIAHPAVTCAIPATTRVDHVRENLAAASGILPDAAMRKRMTDYVEQL
;
A
#
# COMPACT_ATOMS: atom_id res chain seq x y z
N MET A 1 41.05 -39.65 -68.91
CA MET A 1 41.52 -38.24 -68.83
C MET A 1 40.46 -37.37 -68.17
N LEU A 2 40.84 -36.74 -67.10
CA LEU A 2 39.98 -36.02 -66.17
C LEU A 2 39.44 -34.70 -66.79
N ALA A 3 38.16 -34.58 -66.97
CA ALA A 3 37.52 -33.29 -67.32
C ALA A 3 37.28 -32.46 -66.07
N SER A 4 37.78 -31.23 -66.11
CA SER A 4 37.94 -30.27 -65.04
C SER A 4 36.61 -29.79 -64.47
N ARG A 5 36.60 -29.60 -63.13
CA ARG A 5 35.51 -29.05 -62.30
C ARG A 5 35.07 -27.61 -62.62
N ARG A 6 35.42 -27.02 -63.74
CA ARG A 6 35.15 -25.61 -64.10
C ARG A 6 34.00 -25.38 -65.09
N THR A 7 33.29 -26.41 -65.54
CA THR A 7 32.25 -26.28 -66.57
C THR A 7 30.83 -26.47 -66.06
N LEU A 8 30.62 -26.58 -64.72
CA LEU A 8 29.30 -26.82 -64.13
C LEU A 8 28.73 -25.59 -63.42
N LEU A 9 29.24 -24.37 -63.60
CA LEU A 9 28.85 -23.17 -62.92
C LEU A 9 28.31 -22.05 -63.84
N LYS A 10 27.79 -22.37 -65.02
CA LYS A 10 27.28 -21.34 -65.94
C LYS A 10 25.87 -21.64 -66.52
N ALA A 11 25.00 -22.28 -65.74
CA ALA A 11 23.64 -22.50 -66.24
C ALA A 11 22.58 -22.45 -65.10
N ILE A 12 22.64 -21.47 -64.19
CA ILE A 12 21.52 -21.09 -63.36
C ILE A 12 21.58 -19.57 -63.19
N ALA A 13 21.10 -18.85 -64.15
CA ALA A 13 20.76 -17.43 -64.06
C ALA A 13 19.45 -17.19 -64.82
N ALA A 14 18.51 -16.62 -64.16
CA ALA A 14 17.24 -16.11 -64.64
C ALA A 14 15.98 -16.95 -64.31
N ALA A 15 15.54 -16.85 -63.04
CA ALA A 15 14.12 -16.79 -62.72
C ALA A 15 13.96 -15.88 -61.53
N THR A 16 13.84 -14.58 -61.76
CA THR A 16 13.45 -13.58 -60.77
C THR A 16 11.96 -13.71 -60.51
N VAL A 17 11.60 -14.41 -59.44
CA VAL A 17 10.26 -14.32 -58.85
C VAL A 17 10.29 -13.18 -57.85
N SER A 18 9.67 -12.05 -58.19
CA SER A 18 9.38 -10.94 -57.28
C SER A 18 8.31 -11.37 -56.30
N GLY A 19 8.72 -11.99 -55.19
CA GLY A 19 7.90 -12.21 -54.03
C GLY A 19 8.06 -11.00 -53.11
N ALA A 20 7.06 -10.15 -53.02
CA ALA A 20 6.97 -9.12 -51.98
C ALA A 20 6.83 -9.80 -50.64
N ALA A 21 7.94 -9.99 -49.94
CA ALA A 21 7.95 -10.37 -48.53
C ALA A 21 7.46 -9.14 -47.71
N THR A 22 6.17 -9.08 -47.42
CA THR A 22 5.64 -8.21 -46.37
C THR A 22 6.22 -8.74 -45.05
N GLY A 23 7.35 -8.20 -44.67
CA GLY A 23 7.92 -8.38 -43.36
C GLY A 23 6.94 -7.82 -42.31
N LEU A 24 6.15 -8.67 -41.68
CA LEU A 24 5.50 -8.39 -40.45
C LEU A 24 6.61 -8.13 -39.41
N ALA A 25 7.01 -6.87 -39.28
CA ALA A 25 7.82 -6.43 -38.16
C ALA A 25 6.98 -6.66 -36.90
N PHE A 26 7.26 -7.76 -36.19
CA PHE A 26 6.80 -7.87 -34.79
C PHE A 26 7.41 -6.70 -34.04
N LYS A 27 6.64 -5.63 -33.83
CA LYS A 27 6.94 -4.67 -32.78
C LYS A 27 6.95 -5.48 -31.49
N PRO A 28 8.07 -5.45 -30.71
CA PRO A 28 8.00 -5.99 -29.37
C PRO A 28 6.85 -5.24 -28.68
N ALA A 29 5.86 -5.98 -28.16
CA ALA A 29 4.86 -5.41 -27.30
C ALA A 29 5.65 -4.71 -26.18
N ASN A 30 5.58 -3.37 -26.14
CA ASN A 30 5.99 -2.65 -24.96
C ASN A 30 5.21 -3.31 -23.82
N SER A 31 5.86 -4.11 -23.00
CA SER A 31 5.36 -4.44 -21.70
C SER A 31 5.36 -3.11 -20.94
N ALA A 32 4.25 -2.36 -21.07
CA ALA A 32 3.96 -1.29 -20.17
C ALA A 32 4.16 -1.90 -18.78
N THR A 33 5.09 -1.39 -18.00
CA THR A 33 5.22 -1.71 -16.59
C THR A 33 3.89 -1.31 -15.99
N VAL A 34 3.00 -2.28 -15.82
CA VAL A 34 1.72 -2.06 -15.15
C VAL A 34 2.10 -1.68 -13.74
N GLY A 35 1.91 -0.43 -13.39
CA GLY A 35 2.17 0.09 -12.05
C GLY A 35 1.44 -0.75 -10.98
N PRO A 36 1.71 -0.55 -9.71
CA PRO A 36 1.05 -1.30 -8.64
C PRO A 36 -0.46 -1.16 -8.74
N LEU A 37 -1.18 -2.24 -8.41
CA LEU A 37 -2.64 -2.24 -8.36
C LEU A 37 -3.14 -1.06 -7.52
N GLN A 38 -4.14 -0.36 -8.05
CA GLN A 38 -4.75 0.79 -7.40
C GLN A 38 -6.21 0.51 -7.06
N ARG A 39 -6.72 1.22 -6.07
CA ARG A 39 -8.14 1.23 -5.70
C ARG A 39 -8.67 2.64 -5.59
N ARG A 40 -9.91 2.80 -6.02
CA ARG A 40 -10.61 4.09 -5.94
C ARG A 40 -11.10 4.36 -4.52
N ILE A 41 -10.89 5.58 -4.07
CA ILE A 41 -11.56 6.14 -2.90
C ILE A 41 -12.98 6.49 -3.35
N SER A 42 -13.97 5.83 -2.76
CA SER A 42 -15.36 5.89 -3.26
C SER A 42 -15.95 7.29 -3.27
N THR A 43 -15.56 8.15 -2.31
CA THR A 43 -16.10 9.51 -2.17
C THR A 43 -15.61 10.49 -3.22
N THR A 44 -14.45 10.25 -3.85
CA THR A 44 -13.85 11.19 -4.82
C THR A 44 -13.48 10.56 -6.16
N GLY A 45 -13.38 9.23 -6.21
CA GLY A 45 -12.85 8.51 -7.37
C GLY A 45 -11.32 8.58 -7.52
N GLU A 46 -10.60 9.23 -6.61
CA GLU A 46 -9.13 9.23 -6.61
C GLU A 46 -8.61 7.82 -6.41
N GLU A 47 -7.57 7.47 -7.16
CA GLU A 47 -6.93 6.16 -7.08
C GLU A 47 -5.69 6.20 -6.19
N VAL A 48 -5.57 5.20 -5.32
CA VAL A 48 -4.39 5.01 -4.46
C VAL A 48 -3.89 3.57 -4.58
N PRO A 49 -2.56 3.35 -4.55
CA PRO A 49 -1.99 2.01 -4.53
C PRO A 49 -2.51 1.21 -3.33
N VAL A 50 -2.73 -0.09 -3.54
CA VAL A 50 -3.26 -0.98 -2.49
C VAL A 50 -2.26 -1.31 -1.39
N VAL A 51 -0.98 -0.91 -1.57
CA VAL A 51 0.08 -1.00 -0.56
C VAL A 51 0.64 0.39 -0.32
N GLY A 52 0.57 0.84 0.92
CA GLY A 52 1.13 2.07 1.44
C GLY A 52 2.34 1.80 2.35
N LEU A 53 2.79 2.83 3.06
CA LEU A 53 3.91 2.77 3.99
C LEU A 53 3.45 3.22 5.38
N GLY A 54 3.45 2.31 6.35
CA GLY A 54 3.30 2.62 7.77
C GLY A 54 4.63 3.08 8.39
N SER A 55 4.55 3.78 9.52
CA SER A 55 5.73 4.39 10.15
C SER A 55 5.88 4.07 11.64
N TRP A 56 4.93 3.37 12.26
CA TRP A 56 4.96 3.08 13.68
C TRP A 56 6.18 2.24 14.08
N ILE A 57 6.91 2.67 15.10
CA ILE A 57 8.20 2.13 15.59
C ILE A 57 9.34 2.33 14.55
N THR A 58 9.14 2.00 13.30
CA THR A 58 10.18 1.95 12.27
C THR A 58 10.79 3.32 11.98
N PHE A 59 10.02 4.39 12.10
CA PHE A 59 10.47 5.76 11.84
C PHE A 59 10.67 6.58 13.12
N ASN A 60 10.59 5.94 14.28
CA ASN A 60 10.91 6.61 15.56
C ASN A 60 12.42 6.55 15.84
N VAL A 61 13.20 7.26 15.06
CA VAL A 61 14.67 7.20 15.05
C VAL A 61 15.33 8.42 15.72
N GLY A 62 14.53 9.35 16.27
CA GLY A 62 15.03 10.57 16.89
C GLY A 62 15.72 11.48 15.88
N ASN A 63 16.93 11.96 16.24
CA ASN A 63 17.75 12.85 15.41
C ASN A 63 19.05 12.17 14.94
N ASP A 64 19.12 10.84 14.96
CA ASP A 64 20.27 10.10 14.47
C ASP A 64 20.39 10.27 12.94
N PRO A 65 21.46 10.91 12.43
CA PRO A 65 21.58 11.24 11.01
C PRO A 65 21.69 10.00 10.12
N VAL A 66 22.26 8.90 10.61
CA VAL A 66 22.37 7.65 9.85
C VAL A 66 21.00 7.02 9.69
N LEU A 67 20.25 6.88 10.79
CA LEU A 67 18.91 6.31 10.77
C LEU A 67 17.92 7.19 10.02
N LEU A 68 18.05 8.52 10.07
CA LEU A 68 17.27 9.44 9.27
C LEU A 68 17.51 9.23 7.77
N ASP A 69 18.75 9.02 7.36
CA ASP A 69 19.12 8.76 5.97
C ASP A 69 18.62 7.38 5.50
N GLU A 70 18.69 6.36 6.34
CA GLU A 70 18.09 5.05 6.06
C GLU A 70 16.59 5.14 5.86
N CYS A 71 15.86 5.86 6.72
CA CYS A 71 14.43 6.11 6.55
C CYS A 71 14.14 6.90 5.27
N ALA A 72 14.95 7.89 4.93
CA ALA A 72 14.81 8.64 3.68
C ALA A 72 15.02 7.75 2.45
N ALA A 73 15.95 6.79 2.49
CA ALA A 73 16.15 5.80 1.42
C ALA A 73 14.93 4.87 1.27
N VAL A 74 14.29 4.46 2.37
CA VAL A 74 13.03 3.69 2.34
C VAL A 74 11.91 4.50 1.67
N ILE A 75 11.76 5.79 2.03
CA ILE A 75 10.77 6.69 1.41
C ILE A 75 11.06 6.89 -0.08
N ALA A 76 12.32 7.03 -0.47
CA ALA A 76 12.73 7.15 -1.87
C ALA A 76 12.32 5.92 -2.68
N ALA A 77 12.71 4.74 -2.24
CA ALA A 77 12.35 3.47 -2.88
C ALA A 77 10.83 3.25 -2.93
N PHE A 78 10.10 3.68 -1.89
CA PHE A 78 8.65 3.63 -1.87
C PHE A 78 8.01 4.43 -3.00
N PHE A 79 8.46 5.66 -3.25
CA PHE A 79 7.96 6.48 -4.34
C PHE A 79 8.46 6.03 -5.71
N GLU A 80 9.70 5.56 -5.82
CA GLU A 80 10.28 5.00 -7.05
C GLU A 80 9.45 3.83 -7.59
N ASP A 81 8.98 2.95 -6.71
CA ASP A 81 8.19 1.78 -7.06
C ASP A 81 6.66 2.05 -7.09
N GLY A 82 6.27 3.33 -7.14
CA GLY A 82 4.88 3.76 -7.35
C GLY A 82 4.02 3.82 -6.11
N GLY A 83 4.61 3.77 -4.92
CA GLY A 83 3.91 4.04 -3.67
C GLY A 83 3.43 5.49 -3.58
N ARG A 84 2.36 5.72 -2.78
CA ARG A 84 1.81 7.07 -2.58
C ARG A 84 1.44 7.37 -1.13
N MET A 85 0.69 6.48 -0.48
CA MET A 85 0.18 6.71 0.88
C MET A 85 1.24 6.40 1.93
N ILE A 86 1.62 7.41 2.73
CA ILE A 86 2.42 7.27 3.96
C ILE A 86 1.52 7.57 5.14
N ASP A 87 1.49 6.68 6.14
CA ASP A 87 0.65 6.82 7.35
C ASP A 87 1.52 6.99 8.60
N SER A 88 1.18 8.01 9.41
CA SER A 88 1.84 8.29 10.69
C SER A 88 0.86 8.68 11.80
N SER A 89 1.39 9.12 12.94
CA SER A 89 0.62 9.62 14.08
C SER A 89 1.51 10.40 15.03
N PRO A 90 0.99 11.41 15.75
CA PRO A 90 1.67 12.06 16.86
C PRO A 90 2.12 11.08 17.97
N MET A 91 1.44 9.95 18.10
CA MET A 91 1.77 8.86 19.03
C MET A 91 3.09 8.15 18.70
N TYR A 92 3.63 8.29 17.48
CA TYR A 92 4.74 7.48 16.98
C TYR A 92 6.13 8.13 17.21
N GLY A 93 6.27 8.89 18.27
CA GLY A 93 7.53 9.53 18.65
C GLY A 93 8.03 10.52 17.58
N SER A 94 9.24 10.33 17.07
CA SER A 94 9.83 11.20 16.04
C SER A 94 9.35 10.90 14.61
N SER A 95 8.49 9.93 14.40
CA SER A 95 8.09 9.42 13.07
C SER A 95 7.67 10.53 12.10
N GLN A 96 6.85 11.49 12.54
CA GLN A 96 6.40 12.61 11.70
C GLN A 96 7.57 13.50 11.23
N SER A 97 8.51 13.79 12.12
CA SER A 97 9.71 14.59 11.78
C SER A 97 10.66 13.80 10.86
N THR A 98 10.77 12.49 11.07
CA THR A 98 11.55 11.59 10.22
C THR A 98 10.98 11.54 8.80
N ILE A 99 9.64 11.45 8.65
CA ILE A 99 8.97 11.56 7.34
C ILE A 99 9.27 12.91 6.69
N GLY A 100 9.10 14.02 7.43
CA GLY A 100 9.38 15.36 6.92
C GLY A 100 10.85 15.53 6.49
N TYR A 101 11.80 14.90 7.20
CA TYR A 101 13.20 14.86 6.77
C TYR A 101 13.35 14.16 5.40
N GLY A 102 12.76 12.98 5.24
CA GLY A 102 12.80 12.22 3.99
C GLY A 102 12.13 12.97 2.84
N LEU A 103 10.93 13.50 3.05
CA LEU A 103 10.20 14.27 2.04
C LEU A 103 10.99 15.50 1.56
N ARG A 104 11.60 16.26 2.48
CA ARG A 104 12.44 17.42 2.15
C ARG A 104 13.67 17.01 1.33
N LYS A 105 14.31 15.90 1.70
CA LYS A 105 15.47 15.36 0.98
C LYS A 105 15.13 14.95 -0.45
N LEU A 106 13.87 14.53 -0.69
CA LEU A 106 13.34 14.12 -2.01
C LEU A 106 12.65 15.26 -2.77
N GLY A 107 12.65 16.49 -2.24
CA GLY A 107 12.01 17.63 -2.89
C GLY A 107 10.48 17.58 -2.91
N TYR A 108 9.87 16.92 -1.93
CA TYR A 108 8.40 16.78 -1.77
C TYR A 108 7.71 16.16 -2.99
N PRO A 109 7.78 14.84 -3.17
CA PRO A 109 7.18 14.14 -4.30
C PRO A 109 5.69 14.46 -4.46
N GLN A 110 5.27 14.87 -5.67
CA GLN A 110 3.91 15.33 -5.96
C GLN A 110 2.85 14.23 -5.83
N GLN A 111 3.26 12.96 -5.91
CA GLN A 111 2.37 11.80 -5.74
C GLN A 111 2.09 11.46 -4.28
N LEU A 112 2.68 12.16 -3.30
CA LEU A 112 2.43 11.90 -1.89
C LEU A 112 0.94 11.97 -1.57
N PHE A 113 0.44 10.93 -0.89
CA PHE A 113 -0.81 10.92 -0.16
C PHE A 113 -0.49 10.84 1.33
N SER A 114 -0.64 11.95 2.02
CA SER A 114 -0.30 12.07 3.44
C SER A 114 -1.47 11.66 4.33
N ALA A 115 -1.28 10.62 5.14
CA ALA A 115 -2.26 10.16 6.12
C ALA A 115 -1.70 10.31 7.54
N ASP A 116 -2.39 11.05 8.39
CA ASP A 116 -1.98 11.23 9.78
C ASP A 116 -3.21 11.25 10.72
N LYS A 117 -2.98 11.50 12.00
CA LYS A 117 -4.01 11.33 13.02
C LYS A 117 -4.01 12.47 14.04
N VAL A 118 -5.16 12.68 14.68
CA VAL A 118 -5.27 13.43 15.92
C VAL A 118 -5.25 12.43 17.08
N TRP A 119 -4.37 12.66 18.05
CA TRP A 119 -4.19 11.81 19.22
C TRP A 119 -3.99 12.66 20.48
N THR A 120 -5.08 13.11 21.03
CA THR A 120 -5.15 13.84 22.32
C THR A 120 -6.52 13.61 22.95
N SER A 121 -6.58 13.53 24.28
CA SER A 121 -7.84 13.47 25.02
C SER A 121 -8.46 14.85 25.23
N LEU A 122 -7.75 15.92 24.84
CA LEU A 122 -8.16 17.30 25.01
C LEU A 122 -8.65 17.84 23.67
N PRO A 123 -9.97 17.99 23.44
CA PRO A 123 -10.50 18.45 22.16
C PRO A 123 -9.90 19.79 21.69
N SER A 124 -9.70 20.73 22.64
CA SER A 124 -9.11 22.04 22.33
C SER A 124 -7.66 21.99 21.83
N ALA A 125 -6.93 20.90 22.06
CA ALA A 125 -5.56 20.70 21.58
C ALA A 125 -5.50 20.10 20.16
N GLY A 126 -6.61 19.56 19.65
CA GLY A 126 -6.67 18.93 18.34
C GLY A 126 -6.22 19.82 17.18
N PRO A 127 -6.73 21.06 17.05
CA PRO A 127 -6.31 21.98 15.99
C PRO A 127 -4.80 22.27 15.99
N GLN A 128 -4.21 22.50 17.17
CA GLN A 128 -2.77 22.74 17.27
C GLN A 128 -1.96 21.49 16.91
N GLN A 129 -2.41 20.30 17.35
CA GLN A 129 -1.73 19.05 16.99
C GLN A 129 -1.72 18.79 15.47
N MET A 130 -2.80 19.15 14.76
CA MET A 130 -2.84 19.09 13.30
C MET A 130 -1.80 20.02 12.65
N GLU A 131 -1.69 21.24 13.17
CA GLU A 131 -0.73 22.23 12.65
C GLU A 131 0.72 21.79 12.92
N ASP A 132 0.98 21.24 14.10
CA ASP A 132 2.27 20.63 14.45
C ASP A 132 2.60 19.46 13.49
N THR A 133 1.61 18.63 13.16
CA THR A 133 1.74 17.54 12.20
C THR A 133 2.11 18.09 10.82
N ARG A 134 1.37 19.05 10.30
CA ARG A 134 1.60 19.70 9.02
C ARG A 134 3.02 20.28 8.94
N SER A 135 3.42 20.98 10.01
CA SER A 135 4.76 21.55 10.12
C SER A 135 5.87 20.50 10.14
N LYS A 136 5.70 19.42 10.90
CA LYS A 136 6.69 18.32 10.96
C LYS A 136 6.85 17.61 9.62
N TRP A 137 5.77 17.36 8.90
CA TRP A 137 5.81 16.80 7.55
C TRP A 137 6.38 17.81 6.52
N GLY A 138 6.26 19.11 6.79
CA GLY A 138 6.67 20.19 5.89
C GLY A 138 5.75 20.33 4.68
N VAL A 139 4.49 19.92 4.77
CA VAL A 139 3.50 19.98 3.69
C VAL A 139 2.53 21.14 3.89
N GLN A 140 1.95 21.64 2.79
CA GLN A 140 0.96 22.71 2.85
C GLN A 140 -0.41 22.19 3.31
N LYS A 141 -0.74 20.94 2.99
CA LYS A 141 -2.01 20.29 3.25
C LYS A 141 -1.79 18.82 3.54
N LEU A 142 -2.59 18.26 4.46
CA LEU A 142 -2.66 16.83 4.70
C LEU A 142 -3.84 16.25 3.91
N ASP A 143 -3.67 15.08 3.28
CA ASP A 143 -4.76 14.47 2.52
C ASP A 143 -5.78 13.84 3.45
N LEU A 144 -5.36 12.97 4.35
CA LEU A 144 -6.25 12.27 5.28
C LEU A 144 -5.87 12.55 6.73
N MET A 145 -6.85 13.02 7.51
CA MET A 145 -6.73 13.12 8.96
C MET A 145 -7.73 12.19 9.65
N GLN A 146 -7.27 11.47 10.66
CA GLN A 146 -8.04 10.44 11.34
C GLN A 146 -8.05 10.65 12.85
N VAL A 147 -9.14 10.29 13.54
CA VAL A 147 -9.16 10.21 14.99
C VAL A 147 -8.48 8.90 15.43
N HIS A 148 -7.37 9.00 16.16
CA HIS A 148 -6.58 7.85 16.56
C HIS A 148 -7.20 7.07 17.72
N ASN A 149 -7.47 5.78 17.49
CA ASN A 149 -8.01 4.85 18.48
C ASN A 149 -9.33 5.36 19.14
N LEU A 150 -10.14 6.11 18.41
CA LEU A 150 -11.40 6.70 18.88
C LEU A 150 -11.24 7.54 20.17
N LEU A 151 -10.10 8.19 20.37
CA LEU A 151 -9.84 9.03 21.53
C LEU A 151 -10.55 10.38 21.36
N ALA A 152 -11.49 10.71 22.26
CA ALA A 152 -12.36 11.90 22.17
C ALA A 152 -12.92 12.09 20.75
N TRP A 153 -13.49 10.99 20.21
CA TRP A 153 -13.75 10.90 18.77
C TRP A 153 -14.87 11.86 18.32
N GLU A 154 -15.86 12.13 19.16
CA GLU A 154 -16.99 12.99 18.82
C GLU A 154 -16.48 14.39 18.42
N GLU A 155 -15.80 15.05 19.34
CA GLU A 155 -15.35 16.43 19.16
C GLU A 155 -14.23 16.52 18.10
N HIS A 156 -13.32 15.54 18.07
CA HIS A 156 -12.28 15.53 17.05
C HIS A 156 -12.83 15.28 15.65
N LEU A 157 -13.81 14.40 15.50
CA LEU A 157 -14.41 14.13 14.20
C LEU A 157 -15.18 15.36 13.69
N ASP A 158 -15.91 16.06 14.56
CA ASP A 158 -16.60 17.30 14.20
C ASP A 158 -15.60 18.38 13.76
N MET A 159 -14.49 18.54 14.47
CA MET A 159 -13.40 19.44 14.10
C MET A 159 -12.79 19.06 12.76
N LEU A 160 -12.51 17.77 12.51
CA LEU A 160 -11.94 17.28 11.24
C LEU A 160 -12.91 17.51 10.07
N LYS A 161 -14.22 17.29 10.28
CA LYS A 161 -15.25 17.58 9.26
C LYS A 161 -15.29 19.07 8.91
N ALA A 162 -15.20 19.95 9.91
CA ALA A 162 -15.12 21.39 9.67
C ALA A 162 -13.87 21.79 8.87
N ARG A 163 -12.71 21.20 9.18
CA ARG A 163 -11.45 21.39 8.43
C ARG A 163 -11.55 20.86 6.99
N LYS A 164 -12.22 19.72 6.77
CA LYS A 164 -12.50 19.20 5.42
C LYS A 164 -13.40 20.17 4.66
N ALA A 165 -14.47 20.68 5.27
CA ALA A 165 -15.37 21.64 4.63
C ALA A 165 -14.65 22.95 4.26
N ALA A 166 -13.68 23.39 5.08
CA ALA A 166 -12.83 24.54 4.79
C ALA A 166 -11.75 24.26 3.71
N GLY A 167 -11.64 23.01 3.25
CA GLY A 167 -10.64 22.60 2.26
C GLY A 167 -9.20 22.45 2.79
N GLU A 168 -9.02 22.45 4.10
CA GLU A 168 -7.71 22.32 4.76
C GLU A 168 -7.19 20.88 4.77
N ILE A 169 -8.08 19.89 4.74
CA ILE A 169 -7.80 18.48 4.53
C ILE A 169 -8.74 17.93 3.45
N LYS A 170 -8.41 16.77 2.90
CA LYS A 170 -9.18 16.18 1.80
C LYS A 170 -10.14 15.10 2.28
N TYR A 171 -9.69 14.29 3.23
CA TYR A 171 -10.43 13.15 3.76
C TYR A 171 -10.40 13.13 5.28
N VAL A 172 -11.48 12.58 5.86
CA VAL A 172 -11.58 12.34 7.31
C VAL A 172 -11.82 10.86 7.59
N GLY A 173 -11.30 10.39 8.73
CA GLY A 173 -11.48 9.01 9.14
C GLY A 173 -11.33 8.79 10.64
N VAL A 174 -11.49 7.54 11.03
CA VAL A 174 -11.29 7.09 12.41
C VAL A 174 -10.47 5.80 12.40
N THR A 175 -9.76 5.52 13.51
CA THR A 175 -8.91 4.33 13.59
C THR A 175 -9.15 3.51 14.83
N THR A 176 -8.98 2.21 14.70
CA THR A 176 -8.81 1.27 15.83
C THR A 176 -7.62 0.35 15.54
N SER A 177 -7.17 -0.37 16.56
CA SER A 177 -6.12 -1.37 16.41
C SER A 177 -6.34 -2.56 17.35
N HIS A 178 -5.68 -3.68 17.07
CA HIS A 178 -5.70 -4.91 17.87
C HIS A 178 -7.09 -5.57 18.01
N GLY A 179 -7.97 -5.45 17.02
CA GLY A 179 -9.34 -5.99 17.10
C GLY A 179 -10.20 -5.35 18.19
N ARG A 180 -9.79 -4.20 18.72
CA ARG A 180 -10.51 -3.54 19.81
C ARG A 180 -11.56 -2.58 19.31
N ARG A 181 -12.59 -2.36 20.14
CA ARG A 181 -13.65 -1.35 19.91
C ARG A 181 -14.44 -1.56 18.62
N HIS A 182 -14.52 -2.78 18.08
CA HIS A 182 -15.26 -3.05 16.85
C HIS A 182 -16.72 -2.59 16.94
N ASN A 183 -17.40 -2.80 18.08
CA ASN A 183 -18.79 -2.37 18.26
C ASN A 183 -18.94 -0.83 18.20
N ALA A 184 -18.04 -0.08 18.87
CA ALA A 184 -18.06 1.37 18.82
C ALA A 184 -17.75 1.86 17.40
N LEU A 185 -16.75 1.26 16.74
CA LEU A 185 -16.39 1.59 15.37
C LEU A 185 -17.53 1.32 14.40
N GLU A 186 -18.25 0.19 14.55
CA GLU A 186 -19.43 -0.12 13.74
C GLU A 186 -20.53 0.94 13.88
N GLN A 187 -20.78 1.43 15.10
CA GLN A 187 -21.76 2.51 15.32
C GLN A 187 -21.33 3.81 14.64
N ILE A 188 -20.06 4.18 14.74
CA ILE A 188 -19.52 5.37 14.05
C ILE A 188 -19.66 5.21 12.53
N MET A 189 -19.27 4.07 11.97
CA MET A 189 -19.40 3.80 10.54
C MET A 189 -20.85 3.85 10.05
N LYS A 190 -21.84 3.51 10.89
CA LYS A 190 -23.28 3.58 10.57
C LYS A 190 -23.82 5.01 10.62
N SER A 191 -23.37 5.80 11.58
CA SER A 191 -23.98 7.09 11.94
C SER A 191 -23.22 8.31 11.43
N GLN A 192 -21.93 8.17 11.15
CA GLN A 192 -21.08 9.29 10.77
C GLN A 192 -20.72 9.27 9.30
N ASP A 193 -20.62 10.47 8.71
CA ASP A 193 -20.07 10.67 7.38
C ASP A 193 -18.54 10.75 7.48
N ILE A 194 -17.87 9.67 7.10
CA ILE A 194 -16.41 9.50 7.10
C ILE A 194 -15.94 8.88 5.81
N ASP A 195 -14.76 9.28 5.34
CA ASP A 195 -14.18 8.75 4.10
C ASP A 195 -13.39 7.46 4.32
N PHE A 196 -12.76 7.32 5.49
CA PHE A 196 -11.89 6.20 5.80
C PHE A 196 -12.10 5.62 7.19
N VAL A 197 -11.84 4.34 7.28
CA VAL A 197 -11.64 3.62 8.54
C VAL A 197 -10.30 2.90 8.49
N GLN A 198 -9.52 2.96 9.59
CA GLN A 198 -8.29 2.18 9.70
C GLN A 198 -8.45 1.11 10.76
N ILE A 199 -8.25 -0.15 10.39
CA ILE A 199 -8.51 -1.32 11.23
C ILE A 199 -7.40 -2.35 11.12
N THR A 200 -7.26 -3.19 12.16
CA THR A 200 -6.42 -4.39 12.09
C THR A 200 -7.14 -5.47 11.28
N TYR A 201 -6.43 -5.98 10.28
CA TYR A 201 -6.88 -7.10 9.47
C TYR A 201 -5.67 -7.82 8.87
N ASN A 202 -5.60 -9.12 9.02
CA ASN A 202 -4.59 -10.00 8.42
C ASN A 202 -5.09 -11.45 8.39
N ILE A 203 -4.27 -12.38 7.94
CA ILE A 203 -4.69 -13.78 7.77
C ILE A 203 -5.09 -14.48 9.09
N ILE A 204 -4.66 -13.95 10.24
CA ILE A 204 -5.00 -14.45 11.58
C ILE A 204 -6.11 -13.60 12.21
N ASP A 205 -5.95 -12.25 12.22
CA ASP A 205 -6.93 -11.31 12.79
C ASP A 205 -8.01 -11.02 11.74
N ARG A 206 -9.06 -11.85 11.68
CA ARG A 206 -10.11 -11.81 10.65
C ARG A 206 -11.48 -11.32 11.14
N GLU A 207 -11.61 -10.91 12.38
CA GLU A 207 -12.90 -10.51 12.98
C GLU A 207 -13.60 -9.39 12.19
N ALA A 208 -12.83 -8.53 11.52
CA ALA A 208 -13.35 -7.46 10.68
C ALA A 208 -14.19 -7.98 9.48
N GLU A 209 -13.95 -9.20 9.02
CA GLU A 209 -14.70 -9.81 7.91
C GLU A 209 -16.19 -10.02 8.23
N ALA A 210 -16.51 -10.22 9.50
CA ALA A 210 -17.89 -10.51 9.90
C ALA A 210 -18.82 -9.29 9.75
N ARG A 211 -18.33 -8.08 10.06
CA ARG A 211 -19.17 -6.87 10.13
C ARG A 211 -18.53 -5.61 9.51
N LEU A 212 -17.29 -5.27 9.87
CA LEU A 212 -16.72 -3.98 9.51
C LEU A 212 -16.38 -3.87 8.01
N LEU A 213 -15.81 -4.89 7.41
CA LEU A 213 -15.49 -4.90 5.98
C LEU A 213 -16.73 -4.88 5.09
N PRO A 214 -17.80 -5.69 5.35
CA PRO A 214 -19.08 -5.55 4.66
C PRO A 214 -19.71 -4.17 4.80
N LEU A 215 -19.73 -3.61 6.00
CA LEU A 215 -20.29 -2.28 6.28
C LEU A 215 -19.50 -1.17 5.57
N ALA A 216 -18.17 -1.27 5.51
CA ALA A 216 -17.35 -0.32 4.78
C ALA A 216 -17.73 -0.26 3.29
N ARG A 217 -17.98 -1.42 2.68
CA ARG A 217 -18.45 -1.48 1.27
C ARG A 217 -19.84 -0.89 1.11
N GLU A 218 -20.77 -1.25 1.99
CA GLU A 218 -22.16 -0.74 1.99
C GLU A 218 -22.17 0.81 2.09
N ARG A 219 -21.34 1.36 2.95
CA ARG A 219 -21.25 2.79 3.22
C ARG A 219 -20.26 3.53 2.33
N SER A 220 -19.60 2.85 1.37
CA SER A 220 -18.57 3.44 0.51
C SER A 220 -17.39 4.06 1.28
N ILE A 221 -17.04 3.49 2.43
CA ILE A 221 -15.92 3.92 3.28
C ILE A 221 -14.65 3.20 2.84
N GLY A 222 -13.57 3.94 2.60
CA GLY A 222 -12.25 3.38 2.32
C GLY A 222 -11.67 2.67 3.56
N VAL A 223 -11.02 1.52 3.35
CA VAL A 223 -10.42 0.74 4.44
C VAL A 223 -8.90 0.75 4.34
N ILE A 224 -8.24 1.29 5.36
CA ILE A 224 -6.81 1.17 5.57
C ILE A 224 -6.55 0.03 6.56
N VAL A 225 -5.68 -0.91 6.18
CA VAL A 225 -5.33 -2.04 7.04
C VAL A 225 -4.02 -1.77 7.75
N ASN A 226 -4.08 -1.65 9.07
CA ASN A 226 -2.91 -1.62 9.93
C ASN A 226 -2.53 -3.03 10.42
N ARG A 227 -1.31 -3.20 10.96
CA ARG A 227 -0.77 -4.45 11.51
C ARG A 227 -0.87 -5.65 10.53
N PRO A 228 -0.56 -5.48 9.24
CA PRO A 228 -0.66 -6.57 8.27
C PRO A 228 0.18 -7.78 8.64
N TYR A 229 1.28 -7.58 9.39
CA TYR A 229 2.20 -8.61 9.86
C TYR A 229 2.20 -8.78 11.39
N GLN A 230 1.18 -8.28 12.11
CA GLN A 230 1.14 -8.30 13.58
C GLN A 230 2.44 -7.76 14.21
N ARG A 231 2.99 -6.63 13.71
CA ARG A 231 4.26 -6.02 14.15
C ARG A 231 5.51 -6.81 13.76
N GLY A 232 5.42 -7.73 12.82
CA GLY A 232 6.48 -8.63 12.39
C GLY A 232 6.35 -10.05 12.97
N ASP A 233 5.45 -10.26 13.92
CA ASP A 233 5.27 -11.58 14.57
C ASP A 233 4.89 -12.66 13.55
N LEU A 234 4.05 -12.34 12.55
CA LEU A 234 3.69 -13.29 11.49
C LEU A 234 4.88 -13.63 10.58
N ILE A 235 5.74 -12.66 10.28
CA ILE A 235 6.95 -12.92 9.49
C ILE A 235 7.90 -13.83 10.29
N SER A 236 8.07 -13.55 11.57
CA SER A 236 8.91 -14.37 12.45
C SER A 236 8.34 -15.77 12.62
N ARG A 237 7.03 -15.91 12.81
CA ARG A 237 6.33 -17.21 12.95
C ARG A 237 6.57 -18.11 11.75
N PHE A 238 6.50 -17.56 10.53
CA PHE A 238 6.62 -18.35 9.30
C PHE A 238 8.02 -18.37 8.70
N SER A 239 9.02 -17.74 9.33
CA SER A 239 10.39 -17.62 8.77
C SER A 239 11.10 -18.97 8.57
N GLY A 240 10.74 -20.00 9.34
CA GLY A 240 11.25 -21.36 9.20
C GLY A 240 10.44 -22.27 8.28
N GLU A 241 9.30 -21.79 7.80
CA GLU A 241 8.36 -22.59 7.00
C GLU A 241 8.53 -22.28 5.50
N ALA A 242 8.51 -23.34 4.68
CA ALA A 242 8.48 -23.18 3.24
C ALA A 242 7.13 -22.63 2.79
N LEU A 243 7.14 -21.72 1.81
CA LEU A 243 5.91 -21.35 1.14
C LEU A 243 5.23 -22.58 0.50
N PRO A 244 3.89 -22.65 0.49
CA PRO A 244 3.21 -23.72 -0.21
C PRO A 244 3.56 -23.67 -1.70
N ARG A 245 3.74 -24.83 -2.34
CA ARG A 245 4.14 -24.92 -3.75
C ARG A 245 3.24 -24.11 -4.68
N TRP A 246 1.98 -23.94 -4.32
CA TRP A 246 1.00 -23.17 -5.08
C TRP A 246 1.06 -21.64 -4.83
N ALA A 247 1.91 -21.14 -3.95
CA ALA A 247 2.08 -19.69 -3.77
C ALA A 247 2.47 -18.97 -5.08
N GLY A 248 3.16 -19.69 -5.97
CA GLY A 248 3.47 -19.18 -7.32
C GLY A 248 2.24 -18.91 -8.19
N GLU A 249 1.10 -19.57 -7.95
CA GLU A 249 -0.17 -19.34 -8.68
C GLU A 249 -0.71 -17.91 -8.48
N ILE A 250 -0.38 -17.30 -7.33
CA ILE A 250 -0.70 -15.91 -7.01
C ILE A 250 0.52 -14.98 -7.12
N GLY A 251 1.64 -15.47 -7.66
CA GLY A 251 2.87 -14.69 -7.79
C GLY A 251 3.49 -14.25 -6.45
N ALA A 252 3.30 -15.02 -5.38
CA ALA A 252 3.96 -14.78 -4.10
C ALA A 252 5.26 -15.57 -4.03
N SER A 253 6.39 -14.88 -3.84
CA SER A 253 7.73 -15.45 -3.71
C SER A 253 8.27 -15.43 -2.28
N SER A 254 7.54 -14.81 -1.36
CA SER A 254 7.89 -14.73 0.06
C SER A 254 6.65 -14.73 0.96
N TRP A 255 6.84 -14.98 2.25
CA TRP A 255 5.78 -14.87 3.24
C TRP A 255 5.20 -13.46 3.34
N ALA A 256 6.03 -12.42 3.22
CA ALA A 256 5.55 -11.04 3.23
C ALA A 256 4.56 -10.79 2.07
N GLN A 257 4.91 -11.21 0.87
CA GLN A 257 4.02 -11.09 -0.28
C GLN A 257 2.77 -11.97 -0.15
N PHE A 258 2.90 -13.20 0.34
CA PHE A 258 1.78 -14.09 0.57
C PHE A 258 0.75 -13.46 1.54
N LEU A 259 1.22 -12.96 2.68
CA LEU A 259 0.37 -12.33 3.69
C LEU A 259 -0.27 -11.03 3.19
N LEU A 260 0.47 -10.17 2.46
CA LEU A 260 -0.11 -8.95 1.89
C LEU A 260 -1.14 -9.25 0.79
N LYS A 261 -0.87 -10.21 -0.08
CA LYS A 261 -1.82 -10.61 -1.14
C LYS A 261 -3.14 -11.09 -0.55
N PHE A 262 -3.13 -11.81 0.57
CA PHE A 262 -4.36 -12.16 1.30
C PHE A 262 -5.18 -10.91 1.68
N ILE A 263 -4.52 -9.89 2.19
CA ILE A 263 -5.17 -8.66 2.66
C ILE A 263 -5.69 -7.83 1.49
N ILE A 264 -4.81 -7.49 0.54
CA ILE A 264 -5.15 -6.59 -0.57
C ILE A 264 -6.11 -7.22 -1.59
N ALA A 265 -6.25 -8.53 -1.59
CA ALA A 265 -7.24 -9.23 -2.40
C ALA A 265 -8.67 -9.09 -1.86
N HIS A 266 -8.85 -8.71 -0.60
CA HIS A 266 -10.19 -8.49 -0.06
C HIS A 266 -10.83 -7.24 -0.69
N PRO A 267 -12.03 -7.35 -1.30
CA PRO A 267 -12.61 -6.27 -2.12
C PRO A 267 -12.96 -5.00 -1.33
N ALA A 268 -13.08 -5.07 -0.01
CA ALA A 268 -13.31 -3.90 0.84
C ALA A 268 -12.03 -3.15 1.23
N VAL A 269 -10.84 -3.76 1.08
CA VAL A 269 -9.58 -3.14 1.49
C VAL A 269 -9.13 -2.14 0.43
N THR A 270 -8.91 -0.90 0.84
CA THR A 270 -8.37 0.15 -0.04
C THR A 270 -6.85 0.11 -0.06
N CYS A 271 -6.21 0.07 1.11
CA CYS A 271 -4.76 0.11 1.21
C CYS A 271 -4.29 -0.63 2.48
N ALA A 272 -3.24 -1.45 2.38
CA ALA A 272 -2.53 -2.01 3.54
C ALA A 272 -1.25 -1.21 3.77
N ILE A 273 -0.90 -0.95 5.05
CA ILE A 273 0.24 -0.09 5.42
C ILE A 273 1.30 -0.85 6.23
N PRO A 274 2.04 -1.80 5.62
CA PRO A 274 3.19 -2.40 6.25
C PRO A 274 4.25 -1.34 6.57
N ALA A 275 4.97 -1.51 7.69
CA ALA A 275 6.06 -0.63 8.10
C ALA A 275 7.39 -1.37 8.02
N THR A 276 8.45 -0.69 7.59
CA THR A 276 9.79 -1.27 7.49
C THR A 276 10.87 -0.18 7.58
N THR A 277 12.08 -0.57 8.00
CA THR A 277 13.30 0.25 7.96
C THR A 277 14.23 -0.12 6.81
N ARG A 278 13.84 -1.06 5.93
CA ARG A 278 14.70 -1.62 4.90
C ARG A 278 14.15 -1.38 3.50
N VAL A 279 15.01 -0.97 2.58
CA VAL A 279 14.68 -0.70 1.17
C VAL A 279 14.22 -1.97 0.45
N ASP A 280 14.90 -3.11 0.67
CA ASP A 280 14.50 -4.39 0.06
C ASP A 280 13.10 -4.84 0.52
N HIS A 281 12.75 -4.64 1.79
CA HIS A 281 11.42 -4.96 2.30
C HIS A 281 10.34 -4.03 1.75
N VAL A 282 10.59 -2.72 1.56
CA VAL A 282 9.58 -1.84 0.96
C VAL A 282 9.29 -2.23 -0.48
N ARG A 283 10.32 -2.58 -1.25
CA ARG A 283 10.18 -3.09 -2.62
C ARG A 283 9.43 -4.42 -2.66
N GLU A 284 9.76 -5.34 -1.77
CA GLU A 284 9.06 -6.61 -1.61
C GLU A 284 7.57 -6.43 -1.30
N ASN A 285 7.25 -5.51 -0.38
CA ASN A 285 5.87 -5.18 -0.03
C ASN A 285 5.09 -4.60 -1.23
N LEU A 286 5.69 -3.66 -1.96
CA LEU A 286 5.06 -3.07 -3.14
C LEU A 286 4.88 -4.09 -4.27
N ALA A 287 5.81 -5.02 -4.44
CA ALA A 287 5.70 -6.10 -5.43
C ALA A 287 4.48 -7.02 -5.17
N ALA A 288 3.96 -7.11 -3.93
CA ALA A 288 2.72 -7.81 -3.64
C ALA A 288 1.50 -7.20 -4.36
N ALA A 289 1.55 -5.92 -4.71
CA ALA A 289 0.52 -5.22 -5.48
C ALA A 289 0.55 -5.51 -6.98
N SER A 290 1.40 -6.44 -7.44
CA SER A 290 1.53 -6.79 -8.85
C SER A 290 1.05 -8.22 -9.12
N GLY A 291 0.67 -8.49 -10.38
CA GLY A 291 0.26 -9.81 -10.84
C GLY A 291 -1.11 -10.26 -10.32
N ILE A 292 -1.29 -11.57 -10.21
CA ILE A 292 -2.57 -12.18 -9.85
C ILE A 292 -2.85 -12.02 -8.35
N LEU A 293 -4.04 -11.56 -8.02
CA LEU A 293 -4.53 -11.58 -6.64
C LEU A 293 -5.34 -12.86 -6.37
N PRO A 294 -5.28 -13.42 -5.15
CA PRO A 294 -6.10 -14.55 -4.75
C PRO A 294 -7.60 -14.20 -4.79
N ASP A 295 -8.39 -15.04 -5.42
CA ASP A 295 -9.84 -14.98 -5.31
C ASP A 295 -10.33 -15.51 -3.95
N ALA A 296 -11.64 -15.59 -3.74
CA ALA A 296 -12.22 -16.03 -2.47
C ALA A 296 -11.86 -17.49 -2.12
N ALA A 297 -11.80 -18.38 -3.11
CA ALA A 297 -11.42 -19.78 -2.92
C ALA A 297 -9.94 -19.91 -2.55
N MET A 298 -9.10 -19.16 -3.24
CA MET A 298 -7.66 -19.13 -2.95
C MET A 298 -7.38 -18.49 -1.57
N ARG A 299 -8.08 -17.40 -1.20
CA ARG A 299 -7.96 -16.82 0.14
C ARG A 299 -8.34 -17.82 1.23
N LYS A 300 -9.43 -18.61 1.00
CA LYS A 300 -9.77 -19.70 1.91
C LYS A 300 -8.66 -20.74 2.00
N ARG A 301 -8.09 -21.16 0.86
CA ARG A 301 -6.96 -22.09 0.83
C ARG A 301 -5.73 -21.56 1.58
N MET A 302 -5.50 -20.25 1.49
CA MET A 302 -4.41 -19.58 2.24
C MET A 302 -4.64 -19.66 3.75
N THR A 303 -5.86 -19.39 4.23
CA THR A 303 -6.18 -19.50 5.65
C THR A 303 -6.10 -20.94 6.15
N ASP A 304 -6.68 -21.90 5.42
CA ASP A 304 -6.64 -23.32 5.77
C ASP A 304 -5.19 -23.83 5.90
N TYR A 305 -4.30 -23.35 5.02
CA TYR A 305 -2.88 -23.70 5.06
C TYR A 305 -2.19 -23.12 6.31
N VAL A 306 -2.41 -21.82 6.58
CA VAL A 306 -1.79 -21.14 7.72
C VAL A 306 -2.29 -21.67 9.07
N GLU A 307 -3.53 -22.13 9.15
CA GLU A 307 -4.11 -22.75 10.35
C GLU A 307 -3.50 -24.13 10.68
N GLN A 308 -2.80 -24.76 9.73
CA GLN A 308 -2.10 -26.02 9.92
C GLN A 308 -0.63 -25.88 10.33
N LEU A 309 -0.08 -24.67 10.26
CA LEU A 309 1.28 -24.32 10.69
C LEU A 309 1.31 -23.83 12.13
#